data_9793893e89beeda65d4cf36e1f1e125b
#
_entry.id   9793893e89beeda65d4cf36e1f1e125b
#
_cell.length_a   1.000
_cell.length_b   1.000
_cell.length_c   1.000
_cell.angle_alpha   90.00
_cell.angle_beta   90.00
_cell.angle_gamma   90.00
#
_symmetry.space_group_name_H-M   'P 1'
#
loop_
_entity.id
_entity.type
_entity.pdbx_description
1 polymer ?
#
loop_
_entity_poly.entity_id
_entity_poly.type
_entity_poly.pdbx_seq_one_letter_code
_entity_poly.pdbx_strand_id
1 'polypeptide(L)'
;MAIVMTSTACSSGTGSTTAAPENKETTAVQSAAEEKKEDPAAAPEETYTLMFGHAQTETHPYQACFQEWADAVAEKTNGGLVIDLYPSNTLGSEEDIINSFKDSDTNWGYNTDFARLGTYVPELAMFNLPYFVETMDDINAVKELDMVKEWINKLETENDIKVVSLNLVQGYRNVVAGKPVLKPDDLKGLTLRCPNTEIWRAAVSSLGCSVQGMGRGDIYNNLVNKVIDGYEDVYPCIVSESYYEIKNVNTISETHNILLLNPVVVDAGWFNSLPKEYQDALIETCDQACNSCSDKMLGEFTEEAKQKCIDEGMTIIDHSEIDTDAFREAAKASYEQLGLTDTYNEIMSALGK
;
A
#
# COMPACT_ATOMS: atom_id res chain seq x y z
N MET A 1 -8.60 -57.06 12.55
CA MET A 1 -7.62 -57.97 11.99
C MET A 1 -6.34 -57.17 11.90
N ALA A 2 -5.64 -57.11 12.86
CA ALA A 2 -4.55 -57.69 13.61
C ALA A 2 -3.43 -58.26 12.73
N ILE A 3 -2.25 -57.89 13.12
CA ILE A 3 -0.96 -58.60 13.06
C ILE A 3 0.11 -57.68 12.47
N VAL A 4 0.99 -57.00 13.21
CA VAL A 4 1.96 -57.38 14.26
C VAL A 4 3.32 -57.88 13.70
N MET A 5 4.38 -57.14 14.11
CA MET A 5 5.75 -57.55 14.51
C MET A 5 6.69 -58.08 13.42
N THR A 6 8.01 -57.90 13.44
CA THR A 6 9.09 -57.85 14.49
C THR A 6 10.38 -57.47 13.79
N SER A 7 11.22 -56.63 14.31
CA SER A 7 12.41 -56.76 15.17
C SER A 7 13.52 -57.66 14.67
N THR A 8 14.75 -57.23 14.74
CA THR A 8 15.97 -57.79 15.39
C THR A 8 17.21 -57.35 14.61
N ALA A 9 18.12 -56.58 15.06
CA ALA A 9 19.14 -56.64 16.12
C ALA A 9 20.39 -57.45 15.77
N CYS A 10 21.52 -56.88 16.18
CA CYS A 10 22.85 -57.47 16.52
C CYS A 10 23.75 -57.88 15.34
N SER A 11 25.10 -57.71 15.35
CA SER A 11 26.06 -57.66 16.43
C SER A 11 27.48 -57.50 15.86
N SER A 12 28.30 -56.71 16.50
CA SER A 12 29.63 -56.93 17.02
C SER A 12 30.80 -57.42 16.15
N GLY A 13 31.97 -56.86 16.42
CA GLY A 13 33.28 -57.54 16.38
C GLY A 13 34.44 -56.63 16.03
N THR A 14 35.04 -56.03 16.96
CA THR A 14 36.40 -56.22 17.57
C THR A 14 37.61 -56.27 16.63
N GLY A 15 38.56 -55.39 16.91
CA GLY A 15 39.89 -55.76 17.36
C GLY A 15 41.01 -55.14 16.52
N SER A 16 41.74 -54.32 17.07
CA SER A 16 43.05 -54.41 17.75
C SER A 16 44.24 -53.78 16.96
N THR A 17 44.84 -52.79 17.63
CA THR A 17 46.26 -52.49 17.85
C THR A 17 47.28 -52.53 16.70
N THR A 18 48.07 -51.45 16.46
CA THR A 18 49.42 -51.25 17.03
C THR A 18 50.13 -50.04 16.47
N ALA A 19 50.76 -49.32 17.40
CA ALA A 19 52.05 -48.63 17.37
C ALA A 19 52.39 -47.49 16.43
N ALA A 20 52.74 -46.41 17.08
CA ALA A 20 53.54 -45.27 16.54
C ALA A 20 55.02 -45.65 16.28
N PRO A 21 55.75 -44.79 15.59
CA PRO A 21 56.75 -43.98 16.31
C PRO A 21 56.86 -42.51 15.84
N GLU A 22 57.51 -41.82 16.75
CA GLU A 22 57.89 -40.42 16.87
C GLU A 22 58.61 -39.78 15.67
N ASN A 23 58.45 -38.49 15.54
CA ASN A 23 59.42 -37.38 15.65
C ASN A 23 59.60 -36.49 14.44
N LYS A 24 59.28 -35.25 14.49
CA LYS A 24 60.17 -34.05 14.57
C LYS A 24 59.40 -32.74 14.31
N GLU A 25 59.67 -31.81 15.19
CA GLU A 25 59.32 -30.39 15.17
C GLU A 25 59.65 -29.70 13.85
N THR A 26 58.75 -28.84 13.40
CA THR A 26 59.12 -27.57 12.79
C THR A 26 58.03 -26.53 13.09
N THR A 27 58.46 -25.53 13.81
CA THR A 27 57.74 -24.35 14.22
C THR A 27 57.29 -23.53 13.01
N ALA A 28 56.01 -23.34 12.79
CA ALA A 28 55.46 -22.28 11.97
C ALA A 28 54.39 -21.53 12.78
N VAL A 29 54.70 -20.28 13.09
CA VAL A 29 53.82 -19.33 13.74
C VAL A 29 52.70 -19.01 12.75
N GLN A 30 51.51 -19.53 12.99
CA GLN A 30 50.28 -19.10 12.33
C GLN A 30 49.51 -18.20 13.29
N SER A 31 49.50 -16.91 12.94
CA SER A 31 48.60 -15.91 13.50
C SER A 31 47.18 -16.37 13.28
N ALA A 32 46.53 -16.82 14.33
CA ALA A 32 45.07 -16.99 14.34
C ALA A 32 44.44 -15.61 14.42
N ALA A 33 43.83 -15.16 13.34
CA ALA A 33 42.82 -14.13 13.39
C ALA A 33 41.62 -14.72 14.14
N GLU A 34 41.38 -14.27 15.37
CA GLU A 34 40.10 -14.48 16.06
C GLU A 34 39.00 -13.80 15.23
N GLU A 35 38.20 -14.57 14.51
CA GLU A 35 36.89 -14.19 14.13
C GLU A 35 36.08 -13.89 15.39
N LYS A 36 35.86 -12.62 15.67
CA LYS A 36 34.81 -12.21 16.62
C LYS A 36 33.51 -12.81 16.14
N LYS A 37 33.05 -13.88 16.75
CA LYS A 37 31.62 -14.22 16.75
C LYS A 37 30.91 -13.05 17.39
N GLU A 38 30.11 -12.31 16.62
CA GLU A 38 29.12 -11.43 17.20
C GLU A 38 28.20 -12.31 18.06
N ASP A 39 28.14 -11.98 19.35
CA ASP A 39 27.15 -12.57 20.25
C ASP A 39 25.75 -12.24 19.64
N PRO A 40 24.80 -13.19 19.64
CA PRO A 40 23.44 -12.87 19.30
C PRO A 40 22.97 -11.74 20.20
N ALA A 41 22.51 -10.64 19.61
CA ALA A 41 22.03 -9.48 20.35
C ALA A 41 21.04 -9.94 21.43
N ALA A 42 21.22 -9.44 22.64
CA ALA A 42 20.32 -9.76 23.75
C ALA A 42 18.88 -9.41 23.35
N ALA A 43 17.92 -10.27 23.77
CA ALA A 43 16.51 -9.96 23.55
C ALA A 43 16.19 -8.58 24.18
N PRO A 44 15.32 -7.76 23.51
CA PRO A 44 14.98 -6.44 24.01
C PRO A 44 14.34 -6.54 25.41
N GLU A 45 14.59 -5.51 26.25
CA GLU A 45 14.02 -5.44 27.61
C GLU A 45 12.51 -5.16 27.55
N GLU A 46 12.03 -4.50 26.46
CA GLU A 46 10.64 -4.14 26.22
C GLU A 46 10.31 -4.35 24.74
N THR A 47 9.09 -4.85 24.46
CA THR A 47 8.59 -5.02 23.10
C THR A 47 7.44 -4.05 22.87
N TYR A 48 7.56 -3.25 21.80
CA TYR A 48 6.52 -2.36 21.30
C TYR A 48 5.75 -3.06 20.19
N THR A 49 4.43 -2.85 20.15
CA THR A 49 3.57 -3.43 19.12
C THR A 49 2.83 -2.32 18.38
N LEU A 50 2.90 -2.32 17.06
CA LEU A 50 2.03 -1.53 16.18
C LEU A 50 0.88 -2.41 15.70
N MET A 51 -0.37 -2.00 15.92
CA MET A 51 -1.54 -2.60 15.30
C MET A 51 -1.83 -1.86 14.00
N PHE A 52 -1.60 -2.51 12.86
CA PHE A 52 -1.65 -1.85 11.55
C PHE A 52 -2.80 -2.36 10.69
N GLY A 53 -3.74 -1.46 10.37
CA GLY A 53 -4.92 -1.74 9.56
C GLY A 53 -4.79 -1.35 8.09
N HIS A 54 -5.52 -2.04 7.23
CA HIS A 54 -5.75 -1.63 5.85
C HIS A 54 -7.08 -2.15 5.31
N ALA A 55 -7.61 -1.46 4.30
CA ALA A 55 -8.92 -1.78 3.72
C ALA A 55 -8.91 -2.96 2.74
N GLN A 56 -7.73 -3.37 2.27
CA GLN A 56 -7.59 -4.42 1.26
C GLN A 56 -7.78 -5.82 1.87
N THR A 57 -8.24 -6.77 1.05
CA THR A 57 -8.39 -8.17 1.48
C THR A 57 -7.04 -8.86 1.71
N GLU A 58 -7.05 -10.00 2.40
CA GLU A 58 -5.84 -10.81 2.61
C GLU A 58 -5.20 -11.31 1.30
N THR A 59 -5.99 -11.39 0.22
CA THR A 59 -5.52 -11.82 -1.10
C THR A 59 -4.94 -10.68 -1.95
N HIS A 60 -5.08 -9.43 -1.50
CA HIS A 60 -4.50 -8.28 -2.17
C HIS A 60 -2.97 -8.24 -1.96
N PRO A 61 -2.17 -7.86 -2.97
CA PRO A 61 -0.70 -7.79 -2.86
C PRO A 61 -0.20 -6.97 -1.66
N TYR A 62 -0.93 -5.98 -1.20
CA TYR A 62 -0.57 -5.16 -0.03
C TYR A 62 -0.37 -5.98 1.24
N GLN A 63 -1.13 -7.07 1.42
CA GLN A 63 -0.95 -7.93 2.60
C GLN A 63 0.48 -8.51 2.65
N ALA A 64 0.99 -8.99 1.52
CA ALA A 64 2.36 -9.49 1.44
C ALA A 64 3.39 -8.37 1.62
N CYS A 65 3.15 -7.19 1.04
CA CYS A 65 4.04 -6.04 1.19
C CYS A 65 4.13 -5.56 2.65
N PHE A 66 3.02 -5.50 3.36
CA PHE A 66 3.01 -5.13 4.78
C PHE A 66 3.60 -6.22 5.67
N GLN A 67 3.49 -7.50 5.26
CA GLN A 67 4.18 -8.59 5.95
C GLN A 67 5.72 -8.46 5.78
N GLU A 68 6.20 -8.15 4.56
CA GLU A 68 7.62 -7.85 4.33
C GLU A 68 8.11 -6.71 5.23
N TRP A 69 7.31 -5.65 5.42
CA TRP A 69 7.62 -4.57 6.35
C TRP A 69 7.64 -5.03 7.81
N ALA A 70 6.64 -5.78 8.25
CA ALA A 70 6.54 -6.30 9.62
C ALA A 70 7.74 -7.18 9.97
N ASP A 71 8.12 -8.07 9.05
CA ASP A 71 9.28 -8.95 9.22
C ASP A 71 10.59 -8.14 9.28
N ALA A 72 10.76 -7.15 8.39
CA ALA A 72 11.95 -6.32 8.32
C ALA A 72 12.15 -5.46 9.57
N VAL A 73 11.08 -4.85 10.10
CA VAL A 73 11.20 -4.05 11.34
C VAL A 73 11.48 -4.94 12.56
N ALA A 74 10.86 -6.12 12.63
CA ALA A 74 11.12 -7.06 13.71
C ALA A 74 12.58 -7.56 13.67
N GLU A 75 13.10 -7.89 12.50
CA GLU A 75 14.52 -8.28 12.32
C GLU A 75 15.46 -7.13 12.73
N LYS A 76 15.21 -5.91 12.22
CA LYS A 76 16.06 -4.73 12.47
C LYS A 76 16.10 -4.32 13.93
N THR A 77 15.03 -4.59 14.69
CA THR A 77 14.91 -4.25 16.12
C THR A 77 15.13 -5.46 17.05
N ASN A 78 15.56 -6.61 16.53
CA ASN A 78 15.68 -7.87 17.27
C ASN A 78 14.41 -8.25 18.03
N GLY A 79 13.24 -7.98 17.46
CA GLY A 79 11.93 -8.22 18.06
C GLY A 79 11.47 -7.17 19.07
N GLY A 80 12.20 -6.04 19.20
CA GLY A 80 11.82 -4.93 20.08
C GLY A 80 10.65 -4.11 19.55
N LEU A 81 10.41 -4.13 18.23
CA LEU A 81 9.23 -3.56 17.60
C LEU A 81 8.62 -4.59 16.65
N VAL A 82 7.34 -4.87 16.82
CA VAL A 82 6.57 -5.82 15.99
C VAL A 82 5.32 -5.15 15.45
N ILE A 83 4.82 -5.65 14.30
CA ILE A 83 3.62 -5.14 13.64
C ILE A 83 2.62 -6.27 13.52
N ASP A 84 1.42 -6.08 14.09
CA ASP A 84 0.26 -6.94 13.91
C ASP A 84 -0.60 -6.39 12.77
N LEU A 85 -0.86 -7.20 11.73
CA LEU A 85 -1.58 -6.77 10.54
C LEU A 85 -3.08 -7.10 10.64
N TYR A 86 -3.91 -6.12 10.26
CA TYR A 86 -5.36 -6.20 10.30
C TYR A 86 -5.96 -5.84 8.92
N PRO A 87 -6.03 -6.82 7.98
CA PRO A 87 -6.64 -6.60 6.66
C PRO A 87 -8.17 -6.44 6.73
N SER A 88 -8.77 -6.03 5.61
CA SER A 88 -10.23 -5.96 5.41
C SER A 88 -10.96 -5.12 6.47
N ASN A 89 -10.33 -4.05 6.96
CA ASN A 89 -10.86 -3.19 8.03
C ASN A 89 -11.14 -3.93 9.36
N THR A 90 -10.44 -5.03 9.64
CA THR A 90 -10.68 -5.81 10.88
C THR A 90 -10.22 -5.09 12.16
N LEU A 91 -9.30 -4.12 12.06
CA LEU A 91 -8.95 -3.22 13.16
C LEU A 91 -10.04 -2.17 13.41
N GLY A 92 -10.71 -1.74 12.36
CA GLY A 92 -11.72 -0.69 12.32
C GLY A 92 -11.75 -0.06 10.93
N SER A 93 -12.73 0.83 10.68
CA SER A 93 -12.74 1.59 9.44
C SER A 93 -11.56 2.57 9.41
N GLU A 94 -11.07 2.88 8.22
CA GLU A 94 -10.03 3.91 8.02
C GLU A 94 -10.35 5.22 8.76
N GLU A 95 -11.62 5.65 8.66
CA GLU A 95 -12.09 6.87 9.31
C GLU A 95 -12.01 6.79 10.84
N ASP A 96 -12.48 5.69 11.41
CA ASP A 96 -12.51 5.51 12.87
C ASP A 96 -11.08 5.46 13.43
N ILE A 97 -10.17 4.73 12.77
CA ILE A 97 -8.79 4.58 13.22
C ILE A 97 -8.05 5.93 13.17
N ILE A 98 -8.09 6.64 12.04
CA ILE A 98 -7.35 7.91 11.91
C ILE A 98 -7.95 9.01 12.80
N ASN A 99 -9.27 9.06 12.96
CA ASN A 99 -9.91 10.01 13.88
C ASN A 99 -9.52 9.76 15.33
N SER A 100 -9.24 8.50 15.71
CA SER A 100 -8.90 8.16 17.10
C SER A 100 -7.51 8.66 17.52
N PHE A 101 -6.61 8.98 16.59
CA PHE A 101 -5.26 9.47 16.90
C PHE A 101 -5.27 10.77 17.74
N LYS A 102 -6.30 11.62 17.59
CA LYS A 102 -6.45 12.86 18.37
C LYS A 102 -6.89 12.66 19.82
N ASP A 103 -7.58 11.55 20.09
CA ASP A 103 -8.32 11.38 21.34
C ASP A 103 -7.68 10.36 22.28
N SER A 104 -6.69 9.60 21.83
CA SER A 104 -6.08 8.52 22.62
C SER A 104 -4.66 8.19 22.12
N ASP A 105 -3.75 7.96 23.06
CA ASP A 105 -2.43 7.38 22.77
C ASP A 105 -2.61 5.92 22.36
N THR A 106 -2.97 5.69 21.09
CA THR A 106 -3.14 4.34 20.54
C THR A 106 -1.85 3.89 19.85
N ASN A 107 -1.56 2.61 19.91
CA ASN A 107 -0.50 1.98 19.11
C ASN A 107 -1.01 1.58 17.72
N TRP A 108 -1.83 2.41 17.11
CA TRP A 108 -2.48 2.11 15.84
C TRP A 108 -1.83 2.81 14.66
N GLY A 109 -1.92 2.16 13.51
CA GLY A 109 -1.55 2.72 12.23
C GLY A 109 -2.48 2.25 11.13
N TYR A 110 -2.46 2.94 10.00
CA TYR A 110 -3.32 2.61 8.88
C TYR A 110 -2.67 2.96 7.53
N ASN A 111 -2.99 2.16 6.51
CA ASN A 111 -2.71 2.51 5.12
C ASN A 111 -3.91 3.29 4.56
N THR A 112 -3.71 4.56 4.25
CA THR A 112 -4.77 5.51 3.90
C THR A 112 -4.58 6.10 2.50
N ASP A 113 -5.37 7.11 2.16
CA ASP A 113 -5.21 7.93 0.95
C ASP A 113 -5.20 9.43 1.28
N PHE A 114 -4.79 10.22 0.30
CA PHE A 114 -4.70 11.66 0.47
C PHE A 114 -6.07 12.36 0.48
N ALA A 115 -7.13 11.73 -0.01
CA ALA A 115 -8.47 12.28 0.16
C ALA A 115 -8.92 12.21 1.63
N ARG A 116 -8.48 11.19 2.36
CA ARG A 116 -8.68 11.14 3.82
C ARG A 116 -7.81 12.19 4.51
N LEU A 117 -6.52 12.26 4.21
CA LEU A 117 -5.60 13.24 4.82
C LEU A 117 -5.98 14.69 4.49
N GLY A 118 -6.55 14.93 3.31
CA GLY A 118 -7.09 16.23 2.89
C GLY A 118 -8.27 16.72 3.74
N THR A 119 -8.91 15.87 4.55
CA THR A 119 -9.92 16.32 5.53
C THR A 119 -9.29 17.02 6.73
N TYR A 120 -8.00 16.79 6.97
CA TYR A 120 -7.23 17.44 8.04
C TYR A 120 -6.37 18.60 7.51
N VAL A 121 -5.72 18.41 6.37
CA VAL A 121 -4.89 19.41 5.67
C VAL A 121 -5.38 19.48 4.22
N PRO A 122 -6.25 20.44 3.87
CA PRO A 122 -7.00 20.45 2.61
C PRO A 122 -6.14 20.36 1.34
N GLU A 123 -4.95 20.96 1.37
CA GLU A 123 -4.03 20.97 0.22
C GLU A 123 -3.55 19.58 -0.17
N LEU A 124 -3.48 18.65 0.77
CA LEU A 124 -3.11 17.25 0.52
C LEU A 124 -4.11 16.50 -0.35
N ALA A 125 -5.37 16.98 -0.41
CA ALA A 125 -6.37 16.41 -1.32
C ALA A 125 -5.90 16.37 -2.78
N MET A 126 -5.00 17.28 -3.17
CA MET A 126 -4.44 17.36 -4.52
C MET A 126 -3.97 15.99 -5.05
N PHE A 127 -3.30 15.19 -4.21
CA PHE A 127 -2.77 13.88 -4.60
C PHE A 127 -3.86 12.84 -4.98
N ASN A 128 -5.12 13.10 -4.65
CA ASN A 128 -6.25 12.25 -5.03
C ASN A 128 -7.14 12.87 -6.11
N LEU A 129 -6.75 14.04 -6.66
CA LEU A 129 -7.50 14.65 -7.75
C LEU A 129 -7.03 14.09 -9.11
N PRO A 130 -7.96 13.91 -10.07
CA PRO A 130 -7.62 13.28 -11.34
C PRO A 130 -6.57 14.09 -12.11
N TYR A 131 -5.60 13.40 -12.69
CA TYR A 131 -4.53 13.97 -13.53
C TYR A 131 -3.65 15.03 -12.85
N PHE A 132 -3.58 15.03 -11.52
CA PHE A 132 -2.65 15.91 -10.79
C PHE A 132 -1.20 15.45 -10.95
N VAL A 133 -0.92 14.18 -10.66
CA VAL A 133 0.35 13.49 -10.91
C VAL A 133 0.08 12.28 -11.78
N GLU A 134 0.88 12.09 -12.82
CA GLU A 134 0.66 11.05 -13.80
C GLU A 134 1.82 10.06 -13.88
N THR A 135 2.96 10.38 -13.26
CA THR A 135 4.16 9.55 -13.26
C THR A 135 4.79 9.47 -11.87
N MET A 136 5.65 8.48 -11.65
CA MET A 136 6.46 8.40 -10.44
C MET A 136 7.40 9.59 -10.29
N ASP A 137 7.92 10.13 -11.39
CA ASP A 137 8.76 11.32 -11.38
C ASP A 137 7.98 12.54 -10.89
N ASP A 138 6.70 12.69 -11.28
CA ASP A 138 5.83 13.75 -10.77
C ASP A 138 5.62 13.63 -9.26
N ILE A 139 5.28 12.42 -8.78
CA ILE A 139 5.10 12.16 -7.35
C ILE A 139 6.38 12.52 -6.59
N ASN A 140 7.54 12.07 -7.07
CA ASN A 140 8.81 12.35 -6.41
C ASN A 140 9.14 13.84 -6.40
N ALA A 141 8.91 14.54 -7.52
CA ALA A 141 9.13 15.98 -7.61
C ALA A 141 8.20 16.77 -6.68
N VAL A 142 6.91 16.42 -6.63
CA VAL A 142 5.94 17.12 -5.76
C VAL A 142 6.25 16.89 -4.28
N LYS A 143 6.61 15.67 -3.87
CA LYS A 143 6.99 15.37 -2.47
C LYS A 143 8.17 16.19 -1.97
N GLU A 144 9.07 16.61 -2.86
CA GLU A 144 10.26 17.39 -2.49
C GLU A 144 9.99 18.89 -2.30
N LEU A 145 8.83 19.39 -2.71
CA LEU A 145 8.46 20.80 -2.53
C LEU A 145 8.33 21.15 -1.04
N ASP A 146 8.91 22.27 -0.62
CA ASP A 146 8.87 22.71 0.78
C ASP A 146 7.43 22.89 1.30
N MET A 147 6.52 23.39 0.46
CA MET A 147 5.10 23.52 0.80
C MET A 147 4.45 22.15 1.11
N VAL A 148 4.77 21.12 0.36
CA VAL A 148 4.24 19.77 0.60
C VAL A 148 4.81 19.19 1.88
N LYS A 149 6.10 19.37 2.14
CA LYS A 149 6.73 18.98 3.41
C LYS A 149 6.09 19.69 4.61
N GLU A 150 5.73 20.96 4.45
CA GLU A 150 5.00 21.71 5.48
C GLU A 150 3.60 21.13 5.72
N TRP A 151 2.85 20.80 4.66
CA TRP A 151 1.53 20.16 4.79
C TRP A 151 1.59 18.81 5.50
N ILE A 152 2.59 18.00 5.16
CA ILE A 152 2.84 16.72 5.86
C ILE A 152 3.18 16.96 7.34
N ASN A 153 4.00 17.97 7.64
CA ASN A 153 4.33 18.32 9.02
C ASN A 153 3.10 18.79 9.82
N LYS A 154 2.13 19.48 9.19
CA LYS A 154 0.86 19.86 9.85
C LYS A 154 0.01 18.65 10.25
N LEU A 155 0.08 17.55 9.52
CA LEU A 155 -0.59 16.31 9.94
C LEU A 155 -0.10 15.85 11.31
N GLU A 156 1.23 15.88 11.52
CA GLU A 156 1.83 15.47 12.78
C GLU A 156 1.59 16.51 13.90
N THR A 157 1.85 17.78 13.62
CA THR A 157 1.87 18.82 14.67
C THR A 157 0.50 19.34 15.08
N GLU A 158 -0.52 19.23 14.22
CA GLU A 158 -1.85 19.79 14.45
C GLU A 158 -2.95 18.71 14.50
N ASN A 159 -2.64 17.49 14.05
CA ASN A 159 -3.64 16.44 13.88
C ASN A 159 -3.23 15.06 14.45
N ASP A 160 -2.08 14.96 15.11
CA ASP A 160 -1.55 13.72 15.72
C ASP A 160 -1.38 12.56 14.72
N ILE A 161 -1.20 12.87 13.43
CA ILE A 161 -1.02 11.91 12.34
C ILE A 161 0.45 11.92 11.90
N LYS A 162 1.22 10.90 12.28
CA LYS A 162 2.59 10.71 11.78
C LYS A 162 2.58 9.96 10.45
N VAL A 163 3.10 10.57 9.41
CA VAL A 163 3.36 9.88 8.16
C VAL A 163 4.68 9.12 8.27
N VAL A 164 4.61 7.79 8.11
CA VAL A 164 5.75 6.87 8.16
C VAL A 164 6.35 6.70 6.77
N SER A 165 5.50 6.58 5.73
CA SER A 165 5.93 6.51 4.33
C SER A 165 4.94 7.17 3.38
N LEU A 166 5.50 7.82 2.33
CA LEU A 166 4.79 8.37 1.18
C LEU A 166 5.14 7.61 -0.11
N ASN A 167 5.71 6.42 0.00
CA ASN A 167 6.31 5.74 -1.14
C ASN A 167 5.45 4.61 -1.70
N LEU A 168 4.28 4.32 -1.10
CA LEU A 168 3.39 3.27 -1.57
C LEU A 168 2.44 3.77 -2.64
N VAL A 169 2.61 3.29 -3.88
CA VAL A 169 1.73 3.57 -5.02
C VAL A 169 0.92 2.33 -5.34
N GLN A 170 -0.41 2.48 -5.38
CA GLN A 170 -1.32 1.38 -5.67
C GLN A 170 -1.46 1.09 -7.17
N GLY A 171 -1.20 2.07 -8.02
CA GLY A 171 -1.33 1.96 -9.46
C GLY A 171 -2.28 2.99 -10.06
N TYR A 172 -2.50 2.87 -11.37
CA TYR A 172 -3.43 3.73 -12.11
C TYR A 172 -4.87 3.26 -11.91
N ARG A 173 -5.74 4.18 -11.47
CA ARG A 173 -7.18 3.92 -11.39
C ARG A 173 -7.81 4.07 -12.76
N ASN A 174 -8.70 3.14 -13.07
CA ASN A 174 -9.36 2.98 -14.36
C ASN A 174 -10.86 2.92 -14.17
N VAL A 175 -11.63 3.47 -15.12
CA VAL A 175 -13.08 3.38 -15.08
C VAL A 175 -13.52 1.97 -15.49
N VAL A 176 -14.38 1.36 -14.68
CA VAL A 176 -14.99 0.05 -14.93
C VAL A 176 -16.50 0.22 -15.03
N ALA A 177 -17.07 -0.14 -16.17
CA ALA A 177 -18.49 0.04 -16.48
C ALA A 177 -19.03 -1.07 -17.38
N GLY A 178 -20.33 -1.04 -17.69
CA GLY A 178 -20.96 -1.99 -18.62
C GLY A 178 -20.75 -1.66 -20.10
N LYS A 179 -19.95 -0.65 -20.42
CA LYS A 179 -19.67 -0.18 -21.79
C LYS A 179 -18.30 0.51 -21.85
N PRO A 180 -17.70 0.66 -23.04
CA PRO A 180 -16.52 1.49 -23.23
C PRO A 180 -16.74 2.93 -22.79
N VAL A 181 -15.72 3.52 -22.15
CA VAL A 181 -15.66 4.92 -21.72
C VAL A 181 -14.38 5.51 -22.29
N LEU A 182 -14.51 6.27 -23.39
CA LEU A 182 -13.37 6.85 -24.11
C LEU A 182 -13.17 8.33 -23.79
N LYS A 183 -14.22 9.02 -23.35
CA LYS A 183 -14.25 10.45 -23.04
C LYS A 183 -15.30 10.75 -21.96
N PRO A 184 -15.26 11.94 -21.31
CA PRO A 184 -16.23 12.33 -20.28
C PRO A 184 -17.70 12.17 -20.69
N ASP A 185 -18.03 12.46 -21.95
CA ASP A 185 -19.41 12.34 -22.45
C ASP A 185 -19.98 10.93 -22.35
N ASP A 186 -19.13 9.89 -22.39
CA ASP A 186 -19.55 8.50 -22.29
C ASP A 186 -19.99 8.13 -20.86
N LEU A 187 -19.63 8.92 -19.87
CA LEU A 187 -20.03 8.78 -18.47
C LEU A 187 -21.39 9.42 -18.16
N LYS A 188 -21.92 10.25 -19.07
CA LYS A 188 -23.21 10.91 -18.84
C LYS A 188 -24.33 9.89 -18.62
N GLY A 189 -25.07 10.11 -17.53
CA GLY A 189 -26.18 9.24 -17.12
C GLY A 189 -25.77 7.99 -16.37
N LEU A 190 -24.47 7.73 -16.18
CA LEU A 190 -24.00 6.67 -15.31
C LEU A 190 -23.81 7.19 -13.88
N THR A 191 -24.04 6.30 -12.90
CA THR A 191 -23.72 6.51 -11.50
C THR A 191 -22.53 5.62 -11.13
N LEU A 192 -21.38 6.22 -10.84
CA LEU A 192 -20.20 5.49 -10.39
C LEU A 192 -20.09 5.51 -8.87
N ARG A 193 -19.51 4.45 -8.33
CA ARG A 193 -19.12 4.41 -6.92
C ARG A 193 -17.90 5.30 -6.70
N CYS A 194 -17.87 5.98 -5.56
CA CYS A 194 -16.65 6.55 -5.00
C CYS A 194 -16.52 6.23 -3.50
N PRO A 195 -15.34 6.33 -2.89
CA PRO A 195 -15.21 6.33 -1.44
C PRO A 195 -16.03 7.44 -0.78
N ASN A 196 -16.37 7.28 0.51
CA ASN A 196 -17.34 8.18 1.16
C ASN A 196 -16.66 9.43 1.76
N THR A 197 -15.97 10.23 0.93
CA THR A 197 -15.47 11.56 1.30
C THR A 197 -15.91 12.59 0.26
N GLU A 198 -15.93 13.87 0.64
CA GLU A 198 -16.24 14.97 -0.28
C GLU A 198 -15.20 15.06 -1.40
N ILE A 199 -13.92 14.85 -1.08
CA ILE A 199 -12.82 14.89 -2.03
C ILE A 199 -12.97 13.81 -3.09
N TRP A 200 -13.26 12.56 -2.71
CA TRP A 200 -13.52 11.50 -3.67
C TRP A 200 -14.78 11.76 -4.51
N ARG A 201 -15.82 12.35 -3.91
CA ARG A 201 -17.02 12.74 -4.68
C ARG A 201 -16.68 13.78 -5.74
N ALA A 202 -15.91 14.82 -5.38
CA ALA A 202 -15.45 15.84 -6.33
C ALA A 202 -14.57 15.22 -7.42
N ALA A 203 -13.61 14.38 -7.04
CA ALA A 203 -12.69 13.73 -7.97
C ALA A 203 -13.44 12.89 -9.02
N VAL A 204 -14.29 11.94 -8.59
CA VAL A 204 -14.96 11.03 -9.52
C VAL A 204 -16.08 11.71 -10.31
N SER A 205 -16.83 12.65 -9.70
CA SER A 205 -17.89 13.38 -10.44
C SER A 205 -17.31 14.29 -11.53
N SER A 206 -16.10 14.82 -11.36
CA SER A 206 -15.45 15.65 -12.37
C SER A 206 -15.15 14.90 -13.66
N LEU A 207 -15.11 13.57 -13.63
CA LEU A 207 -14.94 12.75 -14.83
C LEU A 207 -16.17 12.76 -15.75
N GLY A 208 -17.35 13.25 -15.27
CA GLY A 208 -18.56 13.42 -16.08
C GLY A 208 -19.74 12.52 -15.70
N CYS A 209 -19.68 11.82 -14.56
CA CYS A 209 -20.74 10.94 -14.05
C CYS A 209 -21.46 11.50 -12.82
N SER A 210 -22.57 10.87 -12.43
CA SER A 210 -23.11 10.96 -11.07
C SER A 210 -22.31 10.04 -10.15
N VAL A 211 -22.28 10.34 -8.85
CA VAL A 211 -21.51 9.54 -7.89
C VAL A 211 -22.34 9.08 -6.70
N GLN A 212 -22.07 7.86 -6.25
CA GLN A 212 -22.60 7.29 -5.03
C GLN A 212 -21.45 6.91 -4.09
N GLY A 213 -21.32 7.63 -2.96
CA GLY A 213 -20.32 7.31 -1.95
C GLY A 213 -20.70 6.08 -1.14
N MET A 214 -19.78 5.12 -1.02
CA MET A 214 -19.96 3.93 -0.20
C MET A 214 -18.62 3.26 0.13
N GLY A 215 -18.62 2.45 1.19
CA GLY A 215 -17.49 1.61 1.57
C GLY A 215 -17.15 0.56 0.51
N ARG A 216 -15.92 0.03 0.56
CA ARG A 216 -15.45 -0.99 -0.41
C ARG A 216 -16.29 -2.27 -0.34
N GLY A 217 -16.63 -2.75 0.86
CA GLY A 217 -17.42 -3.98 1.03
C GLY A 217 -18.84 -3.95 0.45
N ASP A 218 -19.36 -2.75 0.12
CA ASP A 218 -20.70 -2.59 -0.44
C ASP A 218 -20.72 -2.65 -1.97
N ILE A 219 -19.57 -2.51 -2.64
CA ILE A 219 -19.48 -2.33 -4.09
C ILE A 219 -20.07 -3.51 -4.84
N TYR A 220 -19.67 -4.74 -4.52
CA TYR A 220 -20.10 -5.95 -5.23
C TYR A 220 -21.64 -6.05 -5.27
N ASN A 221 -22.28 -5.95 -4.09
CA ASN A 221 -23.73 -6.06 -3.99
C ASN A 221 -24.46 -4.92 -4.71
N ASN A 222 -23.94 -3.69 -4.66
CA ASN A 222 -24.57 -2.54 -5.32
C ASN A 222 -24.43 -2.62 -6.86
N LEU A 223 -23.33 -3.18 -7.39
CA LEU A 223 -23.18 -3.47 -8.82
C LEU A 223 -24.14 -4.57 -9.28
N VAL A 224 -24.21 -5.69 -8.54
CA VAL A 224 -25.14 -6.81 -8.86
C VAL A 224 -26.59 -6.33 -8.88
N ASN A 225 -26.97 -5.50 -7.90
CA ASN A 225 -28.33 -4.95 -7.77
C ASN A 225 -28.57 -3.71 -8.66
N LYS A 226 -27.58 -3.28 -9.45
CA LYS A 226 -27.66 -2.11 -10.36
C LYS A 226 -28.04 -0.80 -9.66
N VAL A 227 -27.58 -0.62 -8.42
CA VAL A 227 -27.69 0.65 -7.68
C VAL A 227 -26.64 1.63 -8.21
N ILE A 228 -25.52 1.10 -8.66
CA ILE A 228 -24.46 1.82 -9.37
C ILE A 228 -24.18 1.13 -10.71
N ASP A 229 -23.74 1.90 -11.70
CA ASP A 229 -23.48 1.45 -13.06
C ASP A 229 -21.99 1.09 -13.29
N GLY A 230 -21.13 1.44 -12.32
CA GLY A 230 -19.70 1.20 -12.40
C GLY A 230 -18.94 1.78 -11.20
N TYR A 231 -17.65 1.76 -11.33
CA TYR A 231 -16.69 2.25 -10.31
C TYR A 231 -15.37 2.60 -11.01
N GLU A 232 -14.42 3.15 -10.28
CA GLU A 232 -13.05 3.26 -10.75
C GLU A 232 -12.12 2.57 -9.74
N ASP A 233 -11.13 1.82 -10.25
CA ASP A 233 -10.17 1.12 -9.39
C ASP A 233 -8.92 0.69 -10.17
N VAL A 234 -7.94 0.13 -9.44
CA VAL A 234 -6.73 -0.48 -9.99
C VAL A 234 -6.95 -1.98 -10.25
N TYR A 235 -6.22 -2.58 -11.18
CA TYR A 235 -6.37 -3.99 -11.55
C TYR A 235 -6.25 -4.97 -10.36
N PRO A 236 -5.25 -4.87 -9.47
CA PRO A 236 -5.15 -5.78 -8.33
C PRO A 236 -6.38 -5.76 -7.41
N CYS A 237 -7.03 -4.60 -7.24
CA CYS A 237 -8.27 -4.48 -6.48
C CYS A 237 -9.44 -5.18 -7.17
N ILE A 238 -9.56 -5.06 -8.50
CA ILE A 238 -10.62 -5.74 -9.28
C ILE A 238 -10.53 -7.26 -9.08
N VAL A 239 -9.31 -7.80 -9.05
CA VAL A 239 -9.07 -9.24 -8.89
C VAL A 239 -9.29 -9.68 -7.45
N SER A 240 -8.73 -9.00 -6.45
CA SER A 240 -8.83 -9.39 -5.05
C SER A 240 -10.26 -9.36 -4.51
N GLU A 241 -11.11 -8.49 -5.07
CA GLU A 241 -12.53 -8.38 -4.75
C GLU A 241 -13.44 -9.20 -5.68
N SER A 242 -12.87 -9.93 -6.64
CA SER A 242 -13.59 -10.74 -7.64
C SER A 242 -14.63 -9.96 -8.47
N TYR A 243 -14.40 -8.66 -8.70
CA TYR A 243 -15.34 -7.82 -9.45
C TYR A 243 -15.50 -8.24 -10.92
N TYR A 244 -14.54 -8.98 -11.48
CA TYR A 244 -14.63 -9.59 -12.81
C TYR A 244 -15.80 -10.58 -12.97
N GLU A 245 -16.38 -11.09 -11.88
CA GLU A 245 -17.54 -11.95 -11.90
C GLU A 245 -18.84 -11.21 -12.25
N ILE A 246 -18.87 -9.88 -12.13
CA ILE A 246 -20.06 -9.04 -12.30
C ILE A 246 -20.28 -8.74 -13.77
N LYS A 247 -21.09 -9.54 -14.45
CA LYS A 247 -21.24 -9.55 -15.92
C LYS A 247 -21.84 -8.27 -16.53
N ASN A 248 -22.57 -7.47 -15.77
CA ASN A 248 -23.12 -6.19 -16.24
C ASN A 248 -22.15 -5.00 -16.14
N VAL A 249 -20.96 -5.22 -15.57
CA VAL A 249 -19.89 -4.21 -15.40
C VAL A 249 -18.57 -4.89 -15.79
N ASN A 250 -18.37 -5.15 -17.07
CA ASN A 250 -17.33 -6.01 -17.60
C ASN A 250 -16.35 -5.33 -18.55
N THR A 251 -16.34 -4.00 -18.59
CA THR A 251 -15.43 -3.23 -19.46
C THR A 251 -14.56 -2.32 -18.58
N ILE A 252 -13.25 -2.48 -18.70
CA ILE A 252 -12.25 -1.62 -18.08
C ILE A 252 -11.74 -0.66 -19.16
N SER A 253 -11.93 0.64 -18.96
CA SER A 253 -11.33 1.67 -19.80
C SER A 253 -10.13 2.24 -19.06
N GLU A 254 -8.93 2.08 -19.62
CA GLU A 254 -7.67 2.51 -18.99
C GLU A 254 -7.55 4.04 -19.01
N THR A 255 -8.43 4.70 -18.27
CA THR A 255 -8.48 6.16 -18.16
C THR A 255 -7.27 6.73 -17.44
N HIS A 256 -6.59 5.93 -16.62
CA HIS A 256 -5.45 6.38 -15.79
C HIS A 256 -5.76 7.68 -15.06
N ASN A 257 -7.00 7.82 -14.59
CA ASN A 257 -7.52 9.08 -14.05
C ASN A 257 -6.82 9.52 -12.76
N ILE A 258 -6.29 8.59 -11.96
CA ILE A 258 -5.51 8.87 -10.76
C ILE A 258 -4.37 7.85 -10.66
N LEU A 259 -3.13 8.31 -10.53
CA LEU A 259 -2.02 7.49 -10.03
C LEU A 259 -2.10 7.53 -8.49
N LEU A 260 -2.64 6.46 -7.91
CA LEU A 260 -3.04 6.46 -6.50
C LEU A 260 -1.87 6.22 -5.57
N LEU A 261 -1.56 7.23 -4.76
CA LEU A 261 -0.56 7.18 -3.70
C LEU A 261 -1.26 6.91 -2.35
N ASN A 262 -0.77 5.92 -1.63
CA ASN A 262 -1.32 5.48 -0.35
C ASN A 262 -0.34 5.70 0.82
N PRO A 263 -0.44 6.80 1.56
CA PRO A 263 0.38 7.02 2.75
C PRO A 263 0.22 5.92 3.80
N VAL A 264 1.32 5.60 4.47
CA VAL A 264 1.33 4.82 5.70
C VAL A 264 1.40 5.78 6.88
N VAL A 265 0.41 5.75 7.75
CA VAL A 265 0.31 6.66 8.89
C VAL A 265 0.18 5.91 10.20
N VAL A 266 0.65 6.51 11.29
CA VAL A 266 0.52 6.01 12.65
C VAL A 266 0.15 7.15 13.60
N ASP A 267 -0.33 6.84 14.78
CA ASP A 267 -0.52 7.78 15.89
C ASP A 267 0.81 8.46 16.22
N ALA A 268 0.86 9.80 16.17
CA ALA A 268 2.08 10.56 16.40
C ALA A 268 2.54 10.50 17.86
N GLY A 269 1.61 10.46 18.83
CA GLY A 269 1.93 10.33 20.25
C GLY A 269 2.64 9.02 20.54
N TRP A 270 2.08 7.90 20.04
CA TRP A 270 2.70 6.59 20.15
C TRP A 270 4.07 6.56 19.46
N PHE A 271 4.15 7.02 18.21
CA PHE A 271 5.41 7.05 17.46
C PHE A 271 6.50 7.81 18.21
N ASN A 272 6.17 8.98 18.74
CA ASN A 272 7.12 9.84 19.47
C ASN A 272 7.51 9.25 20.84
N SER A 273 6.74 8.29 21.38
CA SER A 273 7.08 7.55 22.61
C SER A 273 8.10 6.43 22.39
N LEU A 274 8.31 6.00 21.13
CA LEU A 274 9.28 4.96 20.81
C LEU A 274 10.73 5.44 21.00
N PRO A 275 11.66 4.54 21.36
CA PRO A 275 13.08 4.82 21.25
C PRO A 275 13.45 5.30 19.84
N LYS A 276 14.37 6.26 19.75
CA LYS A 276 14.76 6.85 18.46
C LYS A 276 15.20 5.80 17.42
N GLU A 277 15.91 4.79 17.86
CA GLU A 277 16.33 3.68 16.98
C GLU A 277 15.15 2.89 16.39
N TYR A 278 14.03 2.76 17.14
CA TYR A 278 12.83 2.09 16.65
C TYR A 278 12.02 3.00 15.72
N GLN A 279 11.97 4.31 16.00
CA GLN A 279 11.40 5.27 15.06
C GLN A 279 12.10 5.23 13.70
N ASP A 280 13.45 5.24 13.71
CA ASP A 280 14.25 5.21 12.49
C ASP A 280 14.10 3.85 11.76
N ALA A 281 14.07 2.75 12.50
CA ALA A 281 13.85 1.42 11.96
C ALA A 281 12.47 1.31 11.28
N LEU A 282 11.40 1.83 11.93
CA LEU A 282 10.03 1.80 11.41
C LEU A 282 9.92 2.55 10.09
N ILE A 283 10.48 3.78 10.01
CA ILE A 283 10.45 4.60 8.79
C ILE A 283 11.27 3.94 7.68
N GLU A 284 12.53 3.59 7.95
CA GLU A 284 13.43 3.06 6.93
C GLU A 284 12.92 1.75 6.32
N THR A 285 12.45 0.81 7.16
CA THR A 285 11.92 -0.47 6.66
C THR A 285 10.59 -0.29 5.94
N CYS A 286 9.72 0.65 6.39
CA CYS A 286 8.49 1.00 5.71
C CYS A 286 8.76 1.56 4.31
N ASP A 287 9.67 2.52 4.21
CA ASP A 287 10.03 3.12 2.92
C ASP A 287 10.61 2.10 1.94
N GLN A 288 11.45 1.18 2.42
CA GLN A 288 12.00 0.10 1.60
C GLN A 288 10.91 -0.84 1.10
N ALA A 289 10.02 -1.30 1.99
CA ALA A 289 8.91 -2.18 1.64
C ALA A 289 7.91 -1.49 0.69
N CYS A 290 7.57 -0.22 0.95
CA CYS A 290 6.68 0.56 0.10
C CYS A 290 7.25 0.80 -1.30
N ASN A 291 8.54 1.10 -1.43
CA ASN A 291 9.20 1.24 -2.74
C ASN A 291 9.16 -0.08 -3.52
N SER A 292 9.58 -1.19 -2.88
CA SER A 292 9.53 -2.52 -3.50
C SER A 292 8.11 -2.90 -3.92
N CYS A 293 7.12 -2.62 -3.07
CA CYS A 293 5.72 -2.87 -3.37
C CYS A 293 5.23 -2.04 -4.55
N SER A 294 5.56 -0.75 -4.61
CA SER A 294 5.16 0.16 -5.68
C SER A 294 5.70 -0.29 -7.05
N ASP A 295 6.95 -0.72 -7.10
CA ASP A 295 7.55 -1.27 -8.32
C ASP A 295 6.77 -2.51 -8.80
N LYS A 296 6.44 -3.42 -7.89
CA LYS A 296 5.62 -4.61 -8.19
C LYS A 296 4.18 -4.24 -8.58
N MET A 297 3.57 -3.26 -7.89
CA MET A 297 2.20 -2.78 -8.17
C MET A 297 2.08 -2.12 -9.53
N LEU A 298 3.07 -1.33 -9.95
CA LEU A 298 3.10 -0.69 -11.26
C LEU A 298 3.52 -1.64 -12.39
N GLY A 299 4.13 -2.77 -12.07
CA GLY A 299 4.60 -3.79 -13.02
C GLY A 299 3.86 -5.12 -12.87
N GLU A 300 4.52 -6.10 -12.27
CA GLU A 300 4.11 -7.51 -12.23
C GLU A 300 2.67 -7.71 -11.75
N PHE A 301 2.29 -7.12 -10.62
CA PHE A 301 0.95 -7.34 -10.05
C PHE A 301 -0.18 -6.73 -10.89
N THR A 302 0.07 -5.59 -11.55
CA THR A 302 -0.89 -5.01 -12.48
C THR A 302 -1.02 -5.86 -13.74
N GLU A 303 0.08 -6.34 -14.32
CA GLU A 303 0.03 -7.17 -15.52
C GLU A 303 -0.64 -8.52 -15.27
N GLU A 304 -0.33 -9.19 -14.16
CA GLU A 304 -1.00 -10.44 -13.76
C GLU A 304 -2.50 -10.25 -13.53
N ALA A 305 -2.87 -9.17 -12.82
CA ALA A 305 -4.27 -8.87 -12.57
C ALA A 305 -5.03 -8.47 -13.85
N LYS A 306 -4.40 -7.71 -14.75
CA LYS A 306 -4.95 -7.39 -16.08
C LYS A 306 -5.19 -8.66 -16.90
N GLN A 307 -4.22 -9.56 -16.94
CA GLN A 307 -4.36 -10.84 -17.63
C GLN A 307 -5.48 -11.68 -17.03
N LYS A 308 -5.60 -11.73 -15.69
CA LYS A 308 -6.70 -12.40 -15.01
C LYS A 308 -8.06 -11.83 -15.42
N CYS A 309 -8.21 -10.51 -15.47
CA CYS A 309 -9.44 -9.87 -15.95
C CYS A 309 -9.78 -10.28 -17.38
N ILE A 310 -8.80 -10.34 -18.28
CA ILE A 310 -8.98 -10.78 -19.68
C ILE A 310 -9.43 -12.25 -19.73
N ASP A 311 -8.78 -13.13 -18.99
CA ASP A 311 -9.08 -14.57 -18.95
C ASP A 311 -10.50 -14.83 -18.42
N GLU A 312 -10.99 -13.98 -17.51
CA GLU A 312 -12.37 -14.01 -16.97
C GLU A 312 -13.40 -13.32 -17.89
N GLY A 313 -12.97 -12.81 -19.04
CA GLY A 313 -13.83 -12.27 -20.10
C GLY A 313 -14.18 -10.79 -19.96
N MET A 314 -13.41 -10.02 -19.19
CA MET A 314 -13.54 -8.56 -19.22
C MET A 314 -12.97 -7.98 -20.52
N THR A 315 -13.58 -6.92 -21.02
CA THR A 315 -13.07 -6.15 -22.15
C THR A 315 -12.16 -5.05 -21.64
N ILE A 316 -10.97 -4.94 -22.22
CA ILE A 316 -10.03 -3.85 -21.91
C ILE A 316 -10.04 -2.86 -23.08
N ILE A 317 -10.21 -1.59 -22.76
CA ILE A 317 -10.00 -0.47 -23.67
C ILE A 317 -8.67 0.15 -23.33
N ASP A 318 -7.73 0.05 -24.25
CA ASP A 318 -6.35 0.50 -24.05
C ASP A 318 -6.26 2.01 -23.86
N HIS A 319 -5.33 2.46 -23.02
CA HIS A 319 -5.13 3.87 -22.71
C HIS A 319 -4.94 4.75 -23.95
N SER A 320 -4.35 4.24 -25.02
CA SER A 320 -4.17 4.98 -26.28
C SER A 320 -5.47 5.30 -27.00
N GLU A 321 -6.60 4.64 -26.65
CA GLU A 321 -7.92 4.92 -27.19
C GLU A 321 -8.67 6.01 -26.40
N ILE A 322 -8.16 6.39 -25.22
CA ILE A 322 -8.82 7.33 -24.32
C ILE A 322 -8.50 8.78 -24.72
N ASP A 323 -9.51 9.62 -24.78
CA ASP A 323 -9.35 11.07 -24.91
C ASP A 323 -8.93 11.69 -23.57
N THR A 324 -7.66 11.47 -23.23
CA THR A 324 -7.07 11.89 -21.94
C THR A 324 -7.11 13.41 -21.80
N ASP A 325 -6.98 14.17 -22.88
CA ASP A 325 -7.03 15.64 -22.82
C ASP A 325 -8.43 16.14 -22.45
N ALA A 326 -9.49 15.49 -22.98
CA ALA A 326 -10.85 15.80 -22.56
C ALA A 326 -11.10 15.47 -21.08
N PHE A 327 -10.53 14.38 -20.58
CA PHE A 327 -10.61 14.03 -19.15
C PHE A 327 -9.82 14.99 -18.25
N ARG A 328 -8.61 15.41 -18.65
CA ARG A 328 -7.84 16.45 -17.92
C ARG A 328 -8.61 17.77 -17.84
N GLU A 329 -9.24 18.18 -18.91
CA GLU A 329 -10.06 19.39 -18.91
C GLU A 329 -11.27 19.27 -17.98
N ALA A 330 -11.97 18.13 -18.02
CA ALA A 330 -13.11 17.87 -17.15
C ALA A 330 -12.69 17.81 -15.65
N ALA A 331 -11.53 17.25 -15.37
CA ALA A 331 -10.98 17.12 -14.00
C ALA A 331 -10.77 18.46 -13.28
N LYS A 332 -10.58 19.57 -14.04
CA LYS A 332 -10.43 20.92 -13.46
C LYS A 332 -11.60 21.32 -12.57
N ALA A 333 -12.79 20.78 -12.84
CA ALA A 333 -13.96 21.03 -12.01
C ALA A 333 -13.79 20.56 -10.56
N SER A 334 -13.00 19.52 -10.31
CA SER A 334 -12.72 19.05 -8.94
C SER A 334 -11.80 20.01 -8.18
N TYR A 335 -10.80 20.57 -8.84
CA TYR A 335 -9.92 21.60 -8.25
C TYR A 335 -10.68 22.86 -7.89
N GLU A 336 -11.56 23.31 -8.78
CA GLU A 336 -12.42 24.47 -8.56
C GLU A 336 -13.41 24.25 -7.41
N GLN A 337 -14.10 23.09 -7.42
CA GLN A 337 -15.08 22.73 -6.38
C GLN A 337 -14.45 22.71 -4.97
N LEU A 338 -13.20 22.23 -4.85
CA LEU A 338 -12.48 22.14 -3.57
C LEU A 338 -11.68 23.40 -3.24
N GLY A 339 -11.70 24.43 -4.09
CA GLY A 339 -10.93 25.65 -3.87
C GLY A 339 -9.41 25.48 -4.00
N LEU A 340 -8.96 24.46 -4.73
CA LEU A 340 -7.54 24.07 -4.87
C LEU A 340 -6.90 24.54 -6.19
N THR A 341 -7.60 25.32 -7.01
CA THR A 341 -7.07 25.78 -8.31
C THR A 341 -5.78 26.59 -8.16
N ASP A 342 -5.71 27.50 -7.17
CA ASP A 342 -4.50 28.30 -6.93
C ASP A 342 -3.35 27.43 -6.45
N THR A 343 -3.61 26.48 -5.56
CA THR A 343 -2.64 25.49 -5.07
C THR A 343 -2.10 24.63 -6.22
N TYR A 344 -2.98 24.19 -7.12
CA TYR A 344 -2.58 23.47 -8.33
C TYR A 344 -1.60 24.30 -9.19
N ASN A 345 -1.95 25.55 -9.48
CA ASN A 345 -1.14 26.45 -10.31
C ASN A 345 0.23 26.72 -9.67
N GLU A 346 0.28 26.88 -8.34
CA GLU A 346 1.52 27.10 -7.58
C GLU A 346 2.45 25.88 -7.68
N ILE A 347 1.91 24.66 -7.50
CA ILE A 347 2.67 23.41 -7.63
C ILE A 347 3.18 23.25 -9.07
N MET A 348 2.31 23.40 -10.09
CA MET A 348 2.71 23.27 -11.49
C MET A 348 3.80 24.28 -11.86
N SER A 349 3.69 25.52 -11.40
CA SER A 349 4.74 26.55 -11.58
C SER A 349 6.04 26.15 -10.91
N ALA A 350 6.01 25.59 -9.69
CA ALA A 350 7.21 25.12 -8.98
C ALA A 350 7.88 23.94 -9.70
N LEU A 351 7.11 23.10 -10.39
CA LEU A 351 7.60 21.99 -11.21
C LEU A 351 8.04 22.42 -12.62
N GLY A 352 7.81 23.68 -13.02
CA GLY A 352 8.11 24.17 -14.37
C GLY A 352 7.16 23.62 -15.44
N LYS A 353 5.93 23.29 -15.06
CA LYS A 353 4.86 22.77 -15.92
C LYS A 353 3.78 23.80 -16.24
#